data_056c9bb56050e8929ab35ca04d4ca2f8
#
_entry.id   056c9bb56050e8929ab35ca04d4ca2f8
#
_cell.length_a   1.000
_cell.length_b   1.000
_cell.length_c   1.000
_cell.angle_alpha   90.00
_cell.angle_beta   90.00
_cell.angle_gamma   90.00
#
_symmetry.space_group_name_H-M   'P 1'
#
loop_
_entity.id
_entity.type
_entity.pdbx_description
1 polymer ?
#
loop_
_entity_poly.entity_id
_entity_poly.type
_entity_poly.pdbx_seq_one_letter_code
_entity_poly.pdbx_strand_id
1 'polypeptide(L)'
;MSSIKSRRRIPTCNRLSASSTAPGNVSAHGTIRGIPYLRLAGGANAMILDPQVVDVGFVAVCDRDTSSARANLAPAAPGSLRKHDLSDSVYVSPVLSGVPQQYVALLPDGINIVSPKRIRPSAPSIAIQASNDIGMMAGGELTKAAPAIALDGAVTQGKGPERRCGQHGWALIVQRDVVADGKSVHDHTHRDSQGGTTSPPI
;
A
#
# COMPACT_ATOMS: atom_id res chain seq x y z
N MET A 1 -5.52 -3.59 18.07
CA MET A 1 -6.52 -3.93 17.05
C MET A 1 -7.45 -2.74 16.88
N SER A 2 -7.15 -1.87 15.90
CA SER A 2 -7.99 -0.70 15.60
C SER A 2 -9.01 -1.13 14.57
N SER A 3 -10.27 -1.22 14.99
CA SER A 3 -11.41 -1.52 14.12
C SER A 3 -11.58 -0.39 13.11
N ILE A 4 -11.25 -0.65 11.84
CA ILE A 4 -11.58 0.23 10.74
C ILE A 4 -13.10 0.11 10.55
N LYS A 5 -13.87 0.88 11.32
CA LYS A 5 -15.26 1.17 10.99
C LYS A 5 -15.26 2.07 9.76
N SER A 6 -15.20 1.47 8.59
CA SER A 6 -15.45 2.13 7.33
C SER A 6 -16.91 2.63 7.35
N ARG A 7 -17.10 3.87 7.76
CA ARG A 7 -18.34 4.58 7.45
C ARG A 7 -18.40 4.65 5.93
N ARG A 8 -19.34 3.91 5.35
CA ARG A 8 -19.67 3.99 3.94
C ARG A 8 -20.08 5.44 3.64
N ARG A 9 -19.13 6.27 3.22
CA ARG A 9 -19.47 7.53 2.59
C ARG A 9 -19.96 7.17 1.21
N ILE A 10 -21.26 7.30 1.01
CA ILE A 10 -21.88 7.17 -0.30
C ILE A 10 -21.44 8.40 -1.08
N PRO A 11 -20.66 8.27 -2.17
CA PRO A 11 -20.18 9.44 -2.90
C PRO A 11 -21.39 10.21 -3.47
N THR A 12 -21.31 11.52 -3.41
CA THR A 12 -22.22 12.39 -4.14
C THR A 12 -21.70 12.49 -5.56
N CYS A 13 -22.40 11.89 -6.50
CA CYS A 13 -22.04 11.99 -7.92
C CYS A 13 -22.67 13.25 -8.49
N ASN A 14 -21.84 14.21 -8.89
CA ASN A 14 -22.26 15.34 -9.70
C ASN A 14 -22.16 14.94 -11.18
N ARG A 15 -23.26 14.89 -11.88
CA ARG A 15 -23.26 14.65 -13.32
C ARG A 15 -22.69 15.89 -14.03
N LEU A 16 -21.54 15.74 -14.66
CA LEU A 16 -20.90 16.80 -15.45
C LEU A 16 -21.41 16.92 -16.88
N SER A 17 -22.28 16.00 -17.34
CA SER A 17 -22.90 16.16 -18.67
C SER A 17 -24.02 17.17 -18.58
N ALA A 18 -23.90 18.23 -19.34
CA ALA A 18 -24.97 19.19 -19.57
C ALA A 18 -25.75 18.78 -20.81
N SER A 19 -27.08 18.89 -20.78
CA SER A 19 -27.88 18.81 -22.00
C SER A 19 -27.94 20.19 -22.68
N SER A 20 -27.68 20.23 -23.95
CA SER A 20 -27.90 21.44 -24.77
C SER A 20 -29.37 21.47 -25.20
N THR A 21 -30.14 22.43 -24.71
CA THR A 21 -31.54 22.64 -25.11
C THR A 21 -31.67 23.59 -26.30
N ALA A 22 -30.62 24.31 -26.64
CA ALA A 22 -30.48 25.18 -27.84
C ALA A 22 -28.99 25.45 -28.08
N PRO A 23 -28.58 25.90 -29.30
CA PRO A 23 -27.18 26.25 -29.55
C PRO A 23 -26.67 27.28 -28.53
N GLY A 24 -25.73 26.86 -27.68
CA GLY A 24 -25.08 27.74 -26.72
C GLY A 24 -25.61 27.71 -25.26
N ASN A 25 -26.77 27.11 -24.96
CA ASN A 25 -27.27 27.02 -23.59
C ASN A 25 -26.94 25.66 -22.99
N VAL A 26 -26.11 25.68 -21.96
CA VAL A 26 -25.73 24.50 -21.16
C VAL A 26 -26.62 24.44 -19.94
N SER A 27 -27.48 23.44 -19.82
CA SER A 27 -28.27 23.18 -18.61
C SER A 27 -27.54 22.18 -17.71
N ALA A 28 -27.19 22.61 -16.52
CA ALA A 28 -26.57 21.72 -15.53
C ALA A 28 -27.61 20.73 -14.99
N HIS A 29 -27.22 19.46 -14.96
CA HIS A 29 -28.05 18.43 -14.30
C HIS A 29 -27.92 18.57 -12.78
N GLY A 30 -29.02 18.31 -12.06
CA GLY A 30 -29.03 18.30 -10.61
C GLY A 30 -28.11 17.23 -10.00
N THR A 31 -27.72 17.45 -8.75
CA THR A 31 -26.89 16.51 -7.99
C THR A 31 -27.72 15.27 -7.62
N ILE A 32 -27.22 14.10 -7.93
CA ILE A 32 -27.78 12.82 -7.52
C ILE A 32 -26.95 12.29 -6.36
N ARG A 33 -27.59 11.96 -5.25
CA ARG A 33 -26.93 11.50 -4.02
C ARG A 33 -27.15 10.03 -3.80
N GLY A 34 -26.20 9.39 -3.09
CA GLY A 34 -26.38 8.03 -2.65
C GLY A 34 -26.20 6.97 -3.71
N ILE A 35 -25.54 7.28 -4.83
CA ILE A 35 -25.18 6.28 -5.84
C ILE A 35 -24.05 5.40 -5.31
N PRO A 36 -24.22 4.06 -5.32
CA PRO A 36 -23.12 3.15 -5.00
C PRO A 36 -22.04 3.21 -6.08
N TYR A 37 -20.81 2.91 -5.72
CA TYR A 37 -19.72 2.78 -6.69
C TYR A 37 -19.21 1.34 -6.75
N LEU A 38 -18.74 0.96 -7.93
CA LEU A 38 -18.17 -0.37 -8.18
C LEU A 38 -16.90 -0.56 -7.36
N ARG A 39 -16.81 -1.69 -6.68
CA ARG A 39 -15.57 -2.19 -6.07
C ARG A 39 -15.20 -3.51 -6.71
N LEU A 40 -13.93 -3.69 -7.02
CA LEU A 40 -13.43 -5.01 -7.39
C LEU A 40 -13.36 -5.85 -6.12
N ALA A 41 -14.37 -6.69 -5.91
CA ALA A 41 -14.52 -7.45 -4.68
C ALA A 41 -14.94 -8.89 -4.96
N GLY A 42 -14.48 -9.82 -4.12
CA GLY A 42 -14.86 -11.22 -4.13
C GLY A 42 -14.81 -11.81 -2.72
N GLY A 43 -15.93 -12.29 -2.22
CA GLY A 43 -16.05 -12.77 -0.84
C GLY A 43 -15.66 -11.70 0.17
N ALA A 44 -14.67 -11.97 1.01
CA ALA A 44 -14.16 -11.03 2.01
C ALA A 44 -13.04 -10.10 1.49
N ASN A 45 -12.64 -10.22 0.23
CA ASN A 45 -11.52 -9.50 -0.35
C ASN A 45 -12.00 -8.37 -1.27
N ALA A 46 -11.31 -7.23 -1.26
CA ALA A 46 -11.63 -6.12 -2.13
C ALA A 46 -10.40 -5.24 -2.42
N MET A 47 -10.39 -4.64 -3.62
CA MET A 47 -9.59 -3.45 -3.90
C MET A 47 -10.47 -2.22 -3.64
N ILE A 48 -9.99 -1.33 -2.77
CA ILE A 48 -10.75 -0.15 -2.34
C ILE A 48 -10.13 1.08 -3.00
N LEU A 49 -10.87 1.63 -3.96
CA LEU A 49 -10.54 2.86 -4.67
C LEU A 49 -11.76 3.79 -4.54
N ASP A 50 -11.76 4.59 -3.49
CA ASP A 50 -12.90 5.49 -3.24
C ASP A 50 -12.86 6.67 -4.23
N PRO A 51 -13.97 6.94 -4.95
CA PRO A 51 -14.06 8.10 -5.84
C PRO A 51 -13.75 9.40 -5.10
N GLN A 52 -13.04 10.28 -5.78
CA GLN A 52 -12.69 11.60 -5.25
C GLN A 52 -13.62 12.68 -5.81
N VAL A 53 -13.71 13.79 -5.11
CA VAL A 53 -14.35 15.00 -5.66
C VAL A 53 -13.57 15.39 -6.90
N VAL A 54 -14.22 15.74 -7.98
CA VAL A 54 -13.71 16.05 -9.32
C VAL A 54 -13.43 14.85 -10.23
N ASP A 55 -13.56 13.61 -9.76
CA ASP A 55 -13.49 12.46 -10.66
C ASP A 55 -14.65 12.51 -11.67
N VAL A 56 -14.33 12.45 -12.94
CA VAL A 56 -15.28 12.35 -14.05
C VAL A 56 -15.29 10.92 -14.56
N GLY A 57 -16.42 10.24 -14.46
CA GLY A 57 -16.49 8.83 -14.81
C GLY A 57 -17.85 8.40 -15.33
N PHE A 58 -17.95 7.11 -15.62
CA PHE A 58 -19.17 6.49 -16.11
C PHE A 58 -20.07 6.04 -14.98
N VAL A 59 -21.38 6.15 -15.22
CA VAL A 59 -22.44 5.52 -14.42
C VAL A 59 -23.22 4.54 -15.27
N ALA A 60 -23.49 3.38 -14.74
CA ALA A 60 -24.43 2.40 -15.30
C ALA A 60 -25.78 2.60 -14.65
N VAL A 61 -26.82 2.87 -15.45
CA VAL A 61 -28.19 3.07 -14.96
C VAL A 61 -28.90 1.73 -14.99
N CYS A 62 -29.48 1.31 -13.86
CA CYS A 62 -30.25 0.10 -13.78
C CYS A 62 -31.63 0.27 -14.44
N ASP A 63 -32.16 -0.80 -15.04
CA ASP A 63 -33.48 -0.79 -15.68
C ASP A 63 -34.63 -0.57 -14.65
N ARG A 64 -34.44 -1.03 -13.42
CA ARG A 64 -35.43 -1.01 -12.36
C ARG A 64 -34.93 -0.31 -11.11
N ASP A 65 -35.90 0.04 -10.27
CA ASP A 65 -35.65 0.59 -8.93
C ASP A 65 -34.80 -0.38 -8.09
N THR A 66 -33.62 0.06 -7.68
CA THR A 66 -32.66 -0.69 -6.87
C THR A 66 -32.74 -0.38 -5.38
N SER A 67 -33.65 0.49 -4.96
CA SER A 67 -33.72 0.98 -3.58
C SER A 67 -33.89 -0.14 -2.55
N SER A 68 -34.78 -1.10 -2.80
CA SER A 68 -35.01 -2.25 -1.91
C SER A 68 -33.77 -3.17 -1.82
N ALA A 69 -33.16 -3.50 -2.94
CA ALA A 69 -31.97 -4.34 -2.96
C ALA A 69 -30.78 -3.66 -2.25
N ARG A 70 -30.65 -2.34 -2.40
CA ARG A 70 -29.61 -1.54 -1.73
C ARG A 70 -29.82 -1.42 -0.23
N ALA A 71 -31.08 -1.29 0.21
CA ALA A 71 -31.41 -1.22 1.62
C ALA A 71 -31.17 -2.56 2.34
N ASN A 72 -31.51 -3.66 1.69
CA ASN A 72 -31.42 -5.00 2.26
C ASN A 72 -30.05 -5.69 2.00
N LEU A 73 -29.23 -5.15 1.10
CA LEU A 73 -28.00 -5.77 0.62
C LEU A 73 -28.21 -7.22 0.11
N ALA A 74 -29.36 -7.46 -0.49
CA ALA A 74 -29.80 -8.76 -0.96
C ALA A 74 -30.71 -8.59 -2.19
N PRO A 75 -30.91 -9.65 -3.00
CA PRO A 75 -31.92 -9.64 -4.05
C PRO A 75 -33.28 -9.28 -3.48
N ALA A 76 -33.96 -8.31 -4.08
CA ALA A 76 -35.26 -7.85 -3.64
C ALA A 76 -36.09 -7.38 -4.85
N ALA A 77 -37.43 -7.43 -4.71
CA ALA A 77 -38.32 -6.84 -5.70
C ALA A 77 -38.11 -5.32 -5.79
N PRO A 78 -38.27 -4.70 -6.98
CA PRO A 78 -38.19 -3.25 -7.12
C PRO A 78 -39.12 -2.53 -6.13
N GLY A 79 -38.62 -1.46 -5.51
CA GLY A 79 -39.40 -0.69 -4.55
C GLY A 79 -40.51 0.16 -5.17
N SER A 80 -40.40 0.43 -6.48
CA SER A 80 -41.39 1.18 -7.27
C SER A 80 -41.41 0.74 -8.75
N LEU A 81 -42.32 1.30 -9.53
CA LEU A 81 -42.43 1.02 -10.97
C LEU A 81 -41.50 1.91 -11.84
N ARG A 82 -40.67 2.76 -11.26
CA ARG A 82 -39.76 3.60 -12.02
C ARG A 82 -38.73 2.79 -12.81
N LYS A 83 -38.38 3.28 -13.97
CA LYS A 83 -37.42 2.65 -14.87
C LYS A 83 -36.38 3.66 -15.30
N HIS A 84 -35.15 3.19 -15.52
CA HIS A 84 -34.03 3.99 -16.03
C HIS A 84 -33.82 5.31 -15.26
N ASP A 85 -34.12 5.31 -13.97
CA ASP A 85 -33.92 6.48 -13.13
C ASP A 85 -32.43 6.61 -12.75
N LEU A 86 -31.90 7.82 -12.84
CA LEU A 86 -30.50 8.09 -12.53
C LEU A 86 -30.14 7.83 -11.07
N SER A 87 -31.12 7.86 -10.15
CA SER A 87 -30.90 7.51 -8.75
C SER A 87 -30.64 6.01 -8.55
N ASP A 88 -30.97 5.18 -9.54
CA ASP A 88 -30.71 3.74 -9.56
C ASP A 88 -29.41 3.38 -10.30
N SER A 89 -28.50 4.33 -10.42
CA SER A 89 -27.21 4.14 -11.08
C SER A 89 -26.17 3.53 -10.15
N VAL A 90 -25.15 2.95 -10.78
CA VAL A 90 -23.87 2.54 -10.14
C VAL A 90 -22.75 3.32 -10.80
N TYR A 91 -21.93 4.00 -10.03
CA TYR A 91 -20.70 4.61 -10.53
C TYR A 91 -19.66 3.53 -10.81
N VAL A 92 -19.18 3.44 -12.03
CA VAL A 92 -18.32 2.34 -12.46
C VAL A 92 -16.84 2.67 -12.22
N SER A 93 -16.35 3.75 -12.82
CA SER A 93 -14.96 4.17 -12.67
C SER A 93 -14.77 5.60 -13.17
N PRO A 94 -13.73 6.31 -12.71
CA PRO A 94 -13.28 7.51 -13.36
C PRO A 94 -12.71 7.19 -14.75
N VAL A 95 -12.93 8.08 -15.71
CA VAL A 95 -12.45 7.98 -17.11
C VAL A 95 -11.57 9.16 -17.46
N LEU A 96 -11.93 10.34 -16.98
CA LEU A 96 -11.16 11.57 -17.17
C LEU A 96 -10.60 11.98 -15.82
N SER A 97 -9.52 11.36 -15.42
CA SER A 97 -8.77 11.68 -14.21
C SER A 97 -7.40 12.24 -14.58
N GLY A 98 -6.82 13.03 -13.68
CA GLY A 98 -5.43 13.45 -13.81
C GLY A 98 -4.46 12.26 -13.75
N VAL A 99 -3.17 12.53 -13.96
CA VAL A 99 -2.13 11.50 -13.83
C VAL A 99 -2.08 10.97 -12.39
N PRO A 100 -2.24 9.65 -12.19
CA PRO A 100 -2.22 9.08 -10.84
C PRO A 100 -0.82 9.20 -10.24
N GLN A 101 -0.75 9.66 -8.99
CA GLN A 101 0.50 9.73 -8.21
C GLN A 101 0.75 8.45 -7.39
N GLN A 102 -0.29 7.69 -7.12
CA GLN A 102 -0.22 6.40 -6.43
C GLN A 102 -0.86 5.34 -7.31
N TYR A 103 -0.11 4.31 -7.64
CA TYR A 103 -0.60 3.29 -8.57
C TYR A 103 0.15 1.96 -8.45
N VAL A 104 -0.48 0.94 -8.97
CA VAL A 104 0.16 -0.34 -9.32
C VAL A 104 0.10 -0.45 -10.84
N ALA A 105 1.26 -0.44 -11.49
CA ALA A 105 1.37 -0.62 -12.92
C ALA A 105 1.88 -2.02 -13.26
N LEU A 106 1.16 -2.71 -14.14
CA LEU A 106 1.58 -3.98 -14.73
C LEU A 106 2.14 -3.65 -16.12
N LEU A 107 3.43 -3.74 -16.26
CA LEU A 107 4.18 -3.39 -17.46
C LEU A 107 4.81 -4.64 -18.07
N PRO A 108 5.22 -4.61 -19.35
CA PRO A 108 5.90 -5.75 -19.97
C PRO A 108 7.19 -6.17 -19.27
N ASP A 109 7.86 -5.26 -18.57
CA ASP A 109 9.11 -5.44 -17.84
C ASP A 109 8.91 -5.73 -16.34
N GLY A 110 7.66 -5.67 -15.84
CA GLY A 110 7.40 -5.99 -14.43
C GLY A 110 6.21 -5.25 -13.80
N ILE A 111 6.16 -5.30 -12.48
CA ILE A 111 5.11 -4.68 -11.67
C ILE A 111 5.73 -3.56 -10.84
N ASN A 112 5.24 -2.34 -11.03
CA ASN A 112 5.65 -1.18 -10.24
C ASN A 112 4.55 -0.80 -9.24
N ILE A 113 4.93 -0.70 -7.97
CA ILE A 113 4.07 -0.18 -6.90
C ILE A 113 4.64 1.16 -6.46
N VAL A 114 3.93 2.22 -6.73
CA VAL A 114 4.41 3.60 -6.52
C VAL A 114 3.48 4.34 -5.56
N SER A 115 4.06 5.00 -4.57
CA SER A 115 3.37 5.93 -3.67
C SER A 115 4.32 7.06 -3.24
N PRO A 116 3.89 8.34 -3.32
CA PRO A 116 4.69 9.47 -2.83
C PRO A 116 4.72 9.56 -1.30
N LYS A 117 3.93 8.73 -0.60
CA LYS A 117 3.83 8.76 0.87
C LYS A 117 4.42 7.52 1.51
N ARG A 118 3.70 6.40 1.48
CA ARG A 118 4.17 5.13 2.06
C ARG A 118 3.48 3.94 1.44
N ILE A 119 4.17 2.81 1.46
CA ILE A 119 3.62 1.48 1.18
C ILE A 119 3.71 0.70 2.48
N ARG A 120 2.61 0.12 2.95
CA ARG A 120 2.54 -0.61 4.21
C ARG A 120 1.93 -2.00 3.98
N PRO A 121 2.73 -3.00 3.67
CA PRO A 121 2.33 -4.41 3.77
C PRO A 121 2.07 -4.76 5.25
N SER A 122 0.97 -5.45 5.54
CA SER A 122 0.65 -5.90 6.89
C SER A 122 -0.07 -7.24 6.81
N ALA A 123 0.55 -8.26 7.36
CA ALA A 123 0.03 -9.62 7.43
C ALA A 123 0.66 -10.36 8.63
N PRO A 124 0.06 -11.46 9.10
CA PRO A 124 0.69 -12.33 10.08
C PRO A 124 2.04 -12.89 9.60
N SER A 125 2.20 -13.09 8.29
CA SER A 125 3.45 -13.52 7.66
C SER A 125 3.62 -12.84 6.31
N ILE A 126 4.85 -12.41 6.01
CA ILE A 126 5.24 -11.83 4.72
C ILE A 126 6.47 -12.59 4.25
N ALA A 127 6.39 -13.24 3.09
CA ALA A 127 7.51 -13.87 2.42
C ALA A 127 7.89 -13.06 1.17
N ILE A 128 9.18 -12.78 1.02
CA ILE A 128 9.75 -12.12 -0.17
C ILE A 128 10.79 -13.08 -0.74
N GLN A 129 10.59 -13.53 -1.95
CA GLN A 129 11.46 -14.49 -2.61
C GLN A 129 11.80 -14.00 -4.02
N ALA A 130 13.06 -14.08 -4.37
CA ALA A 130 13.55 -13.84 -5.73
C ALA A 130 14.49 -14.98 -6.13
N SER A 131 14.53 -15.31 -7.41
CA SER A 131 15.47 -16.31 -7.95
C SER A 131 16.89 -15.79 -8.08
N ASN A 132 17.06 -14.47 -8.19
CA ASN A 132 18.36 -13.82 -8.32
C ASN A 132 18.63 -12.91 -7.11
N ASP A 133 18.17 -11.68 -7.14
CA ASP A 133 18.57 -10.66 -6.19
C ASP A 133 17.35 -10.00 -5.50
N ILE A 134 17.53 -9.62 -4.24
CA ILE A 134 16.62 -8.75 -3.49
C ILE A 134 17.39 -7.49 -3.11
N GLY A 135 17.12 -6.38 -3.79
CA GLY A 135 17.69 -5.07 -3.48
C GLY A 135 16.81 -4.31 -2.47
N MET A 136 17.43 -3.84 -1.39
CA MET A 136 16.79 -2.93 -0.43
C MET A 136 17.63 -1.68 -0.29
N MET A 137 17.10 -0.53 -0.68
CA MET A 137 17.79 0.75 -0.57
C MET A 137 16.96 1.77 0.20
N ALA A 138 17.57 2.50 1.09
CA ALA A 138 16.95 3.60 1.82
C ALA A 138 17.86 4.83 1.75
N GLY A 139 17.27 6.00 1.53
CA GLY A 139 18.00 7.27 1.59
C GLY A 139 18.34 7.72 3.02
N GLY A 140 17.67 7.12 4.00
CA GLY A 140 17.91 7.30 5.43
C GLY A 140 18.31 5.98 6.07
N GLU A 141 17.54 5.55 7.07
CA GLU A 141 17.81 4.34 7.85
C GLU A 141 17.05 3.13 7.27
N LEU A 142 17.69 1.98 7.24
CA LEU A 142 17.04 0.68 7.03
C LEU A 142 17.00 -0.08 8.35
N THR A 143 15.85 -0.08 9.01
CA THR A 143 15.65 -0.78 10.28
C THR A 143 15.09 -2.18 10.08
N LYS A 144 15.74 -3.20 10.65
CA LYS A 144 15.24 -4.57 10.77
C LYS A 144 15.14 -4.92 12.24
N ALA A 145 13.95 -5.17 12.74
CA ALA A 145 13.71 -5.49 14.15
C ALA A 145 12.90 -6.78 14.26
N ALA A 146 13.45 -7.74 14.99
CA ALA A 146 12.81 -9.01 15.31
C ALA A 146 13.47 -9.60 16.58
N PRO A 147 12.81 -10.51 17.30
CA PRO A 147 13.45 -11.26 18.39
C PRO A 147 14.71 -12.02 17.95
N ALA A 148 14.73 -12.48 16.68
CA ALA A 148 15.89 -13.08 16.05
C ALA A 148 15.95 -12.69 14.58
N ILE A 149 17.15 -12.42 14.06
CA ILE A 149 17.43 -12.17 12.64
C ILE A 149 18.48 -13.19 12.21
N ALA A 150 18.08 -14.13 11.34
CA ALA A 150 19.00 -15.08 10.74
C ALA A 150 19.48 -14.54 9.39
N LEU A 151 20.77 -14.54 9.17
CA LEU A 151 21.42 -14.22 7.90
C LEU A 151 22.26 -15.43 7.50
N ASP A 152 21.83 -16.11 6.45
CA ASP A 152 22.53 -17.26 5.90
C ASP A 152 23.32 -16.80 4.67
N GLY A 153 24.65 -16.79 4.79
CA GLY A 153 25.56 -16.31 3.78
C GLY A 153 26.60 -15.32 4.30
N ALA A 154 27.49 -14.90 3.43
CA ALA A 154 28.52 -13.93 3.77
C ALA A 154 27.90 -12.52 3.93
N VAL A 155 28.16 -11.90 5.06
CA VAL A 155 27.76 -10.50 5.31
C VAL A 155 28.96 -9.59 5.03
N THR A 156 28.83 -8.72 4.03
CA THR A 156 29.87 -7.74 3.69
C THR A 156 29.37 -6.33 3.96
N GLN A 157 30.21 -5.52 4.59
CA GLN A 157 29.95 -4.10 4.77
C GLN A 157 30.78 -3.33 3.73
N GLY A 158 30.12 -2.77 2.72
CA GLY A 158 30.76 -1.92 1.71
C GLY A 158 30.91 -0.47 2.18
N LYS A 159 31.81 0.26 1.55
CA LYS A 159 31.83 1.73 1.64
C LYS A 159 30.58 2.25 0.92
N GLY A 160 29.66 2.86 1.65
CA GLY A 160 28.58 3.64 1.06
C GLY A 160 29.14 4.78 0.18
N PRO A 161 28.30 5.41 -0.66
CA PRO A 161 28.73 6.60 -1.39
C PRO A 161 29.28 7.62 -0.39
N GLU A 162 30.50 8.02 -0.59
CA GLU A 162 31.21 8.99 0.27
C GLU A 162 30.42 10.30 0.33
N ARG A 163 29.66 10.46 1.38
CA ARG A 163 29.02 11.73 1.72
C ARG A 163 29.73 12.30 2.94
N ARG A 164 30.55 13.29 2.65
CA ARG A 164 31.29 14.19 3.56
C ARG A 164 32.66 13.72 4.04
N CYS A 165 33.63 14.44 3.57
CA CYS A 165 34.92 14.62 4.20
C CYS A 165 34.75 14.78 5.73
N GLY A 166 35.29 13.87 6.53
CA GLY A 166 35.54 14.13 7.94
C GLY A 166 34.98 13.15 8.98
N GLN A 167 34.26 12.11 8.64
CA GLN A 167 33.91 11.06 9.61
C GLN A 167 34.35 9.69 9.10
N HIS A 168 35.49 9.26 9.56
CA HIS A 168 35.98 7.88 9.46
C HIS A 168 35.28 7.06 10.53
N GLY A 169 34.44 6.11 10.14
CA GLY A 169 33.98 5.18 11.12
C GLY A 169 32.69 4.46 10.70
N TRP A 170 32.83 3.42 9.93
CA TRP A 170 31.86 2.36 9.89
C TRP A 170 32.16 1.44 11.06
N ALA A 171 31.36 1.50 12.10
CA ALA A 171 31.52 0.63 13.25
C ALA A 171 30.37 -0.39 13.27
N LEU A 172 30.69 -1.65 13.44
CA LEU A 172 29.73 -2.63 13.90
C LEU A 172 29.61 -2.47 15.42
N ILE A 173 28.57 -1.83 15.88
CA ILE A 173 28.30 -1.66 17.31
C ILE A 173 27.45 -2.84 17.79
N VAL A 174 28.01 -3.67 18.64
CA VAL A 174 27.35 -4.80 19.26
C VAL A 174 27.19 -4.52 20.76
N GLN A 175 25.94 -4.53 21.26
CA GLN A 175 25.68 -4.19 22.66
C GLN A 175 25.99 -5.32 23.64
N ARG A 176 26.24 -6.53 23.16
CA ARG A 176 26.59 -7.68 24.01
C ARG A 176 27.92 -8.26 23.58
N ASP A 177 27.90 -9.34 22.84
CA ASP A 177 29.12 -10.05 22.46
C ASP A 177 29.01 -10.54 21.01
N VAL A 178 30.15 -10.65 20.35
CA VAL A 178 30.32 -11.35 19.08
C VAL A 178 30.96 -12.69 19.35
N VAL A 179 30.24 -13.75 19.11
CA VAL A 179 30.73 -15.12 19.26
C VAL A 179 31.08 -15.68 17.89
N ALA A 180 32.33 -16.04 17.69
CA ALA A 180 32.83 -16.69 16.48
C ALA A 180 33.34 -18.10 16.83
N ASP A 181 32.75 -19.13 16.24
CA ASP A 181 33.11 -20.54 16.50
C ASP A 181 33.13 -20.88 18.00
N GLY A 182 32.11 -20.42 18.74
CA GLY A 182 31.99 -20.64 20.18
C GLY A 182 32.92 -19.83 21.06
N LYS A 183 33.75 -18.93 20.51
CA LYS A 183 34.64 -18.05 21.25
C LYS A 183 34.11 -16.62 21.27
N SER A 184 34.01 -16.04 22.45
CA SER A 184 33.66 -14.64 22.68
C SER A 184 34.78 -13.72 22.16
N VAL A 185 34.41 -12.66 21.46
CA VAL A 185 35.38 -11.59 21.10
C VAL A 185 35.67 -10.71 22.33
N HIS A 186 34.68 -10.57 23.22
CA HIS A 186 34.80 -9.76 24.43
C HIS A 186 35.62 -10.43 25.52
N ASP A 187 35.42 -11.74 25.75
CA ASP A 187 35.98 -12.45 26.93
C ASP A 187 37.04 -13.49 26.57
N HIS A 188 37.56 -13.50 25.31
CA HIS A 188 38.59 -14.46 24.95
C HIS A 188 39.94 -14.17 25.61
N THR A 189 40.67 -15.21 25.90
CA THR A 189 42.01 -15.14 26.46
C THR A 189 42.97 -15.90 25.55
N HIS A 190 44.28 -15.54 25.61
CA HIS A 190 45.32 -16.21 24.86
C HIS A 190 46.25 -16.95 25.82
N ARG A 191 46.85 -18.03 25.36
CA ARG A 191 48.00 -18.64 26.08
C ARG A 191 49.27 -17.94 25.64
N ASP A 192 50.10 -17.55 26.62
CA ASP A 192 51.42 -17.05 26.34
C ASP A 192 52.42 -18.18 26.01
N SER A 193 53.62 -17.84 25.61
CA SER A 193 54.67 -18.81 25.28
C SER A 193 55.21 -19.63 26.49
N GLN A 194 54.88 -19.24 27.68
CA GLN A 194 55.27 -19.91 28.94
C GLN A 194 54.12 -20.70 29.59
N GLY A 195 52.98 -20.76 28.91
CA GLY A 195 51.81 -21.51 29.39
C GLY A 195 50.86 -20.73 30.31
N GLY A 196 51.12 -19.47 30.58
CA GLY A 196 50.21 -18.55 31.28
C GLY A 196 49.02 -18.17 30.41
N THR A 197 47.97 -17.65 31.03
CA THR A 197 46.78 -17.14 30.32
C THR A 197 46.74 -15.61 30.42
N THR A 198 46.53 -14.91 29.31
CA THR A 198 46.38 -13.46 29.33
C THR A 198 45.04 -13.05 29.94
N SER A 199 44.94 -11.79 30.37
CA SER A 199 43.64 -11.19 30.69
C SER A 199 42.76 -11.05 29.42
N PRO A 200 41.45 -10.95 29.57
CA PRO A 200 40.57 -10.53 28.48
C PRO A 200 41.01 -9.18 27.89
N PRO A 201 40.63 -8.88 26.62
CA PRO A 201 40.80 -7.55 26.05
C PRO A 201 40.16 -6.48 26.94
N ILE A 202 40.80 -5.33 27.06
CA ILE A 202 40.31 -4.17 27.83
C ILE A 202 39.47 -3.27 26.90
#